data_a5693e01432b77119499baefab19e259
#
_entry.id   a5693e01432b77119499baefab19e259
#
_cell.length_a   1.000
_cell.length_b   1.000
_cell.length_c   1.000
_cell.angle_alpha   90.00
_cell.angle_beta   90.00
_cell.angle_gamma   90.00
#
_symmetry.space_group_name_H-M   'P 1'
#
loop_
_entity.id
_entity.type
_entity.pdbx_description
1 polymer ?
#
loop_
_entity_poly.entity_id
_entity_poly.type
_entity_poly.pdbx_seq_one_letter_code
_entity_poly.pdbx_strand_id
1 'polypeptide(L)'
;MDNSAASMNASKTAMTPSVCALSLIDASNWACVDFISDLHLQAREPEVFEAFEYLLENTSAQALFILGDLFELWVGDDELDSPQGEFARRCVSALQAASRRLPLYLMPGNRDFLLSHHFYTQARVQALSDPVVLRTPERSYLLSHGDLLCTSDHAYQGFRETVRSEAWQSEFLSQSLSTRLSLGQDMRAKSTAMQREQGLTQTGLMFDLDAQACRDWLTAHQCQTLIHGHTHAPRQHDLGPDLERVVLSDWEANSSPPRLEVLRLEDNTLKRLHVLACGPAKNHADRPNT
;
A
#
# COMPACT_ATOMS: atom_id res chain seq x y z
N MET A 1 -58.09 9.07 -28.93
CA MET A 1 -57.41 10.23 -28.37
C MET A 1 -57.14 9.88 -26.93
N ASP A 2 -55.99 9.41 -26.62
CA ASP A 2 -55.35 9.75 -25.36
C ASP A 2 -53.90 9.28 -25.43
N ASN A 3 -53.02 10.25 -25.38
CA ASN A 3 -51.59 10.10 -25.57
C ASN A 3 -51.00 10.09 -24.15
N SER A 4 -50.63 8.93 -23.64
CA SER A 4 -49.91 8.80 -22.37
C SER A 4 -48.43 8.57 -22.69
N ALA A 5 -47.65 9.66 -22.68
CA ALA A 5 -46.21 9.62 -22.78
C ALA A 5 -45.62 9.19 -21.44
N ALA A 6 -45.09 7.97 -21.39
CA ALA A 6 -44.29 7.49 -20.28
C ALA A 6 -42.92 8.18 -20.31
N SER A 7 -42.71 9.06 -19.35
CA SER A 7 -41.41 9.70 -19.06
C SER A 7 -40.42 8.65 -18.55
N MET A 8 -39.48 8.27 -19.38
CA MET A 8 -38.31 7.50 -18.93
C MET A 8 -37.34 8.43 -18.18
N ASN A 9 -37.37 8.33 -16.87
CA ASN A 9 -36.38 8.95 -16.00
C ASN A 9 -35.06 8.17 -16.16
N ALA A 10 -34.18 8.67 -17.02
CA ALA A 10 -32.80 8.21 -17.11
C ALA A 10 -32.08 8.66 -15.82
N SER A 11 -31.89 7.71 -14.91
CA SER A 11 -30.99 7.87 -13.78
C SER A 11 -29.58 8.14 -14.33
N LYS A 12 -29.13 9.39 -14.20
CA LYS A 12 -27.72 9.75 -14.41
C LYS A 12 -26.93 9.09 -13.31
N THR A 13 -26.35 7.93 -13.58
CA THR A 13 -25.30 7.37 -12.76
C THR A 13 -24.14 8.36 -12.81
N ALA A 14 -23.94 9.09 -11.70
CA ALA A 14 -22.81 9.99 -11.55
C ALA A 14 -21.55 9.12 -11.59
N MET A 15 -20.76 9.25 -12.66
CA MET A 15 -19.43 8.63 -12.75
C MET A 15 -18.62 9.17 -11.57
N THR A 16 -18.18 8.28 -10.69
CA THR A 16 -17.21 8.61 -9.63
C THR A 16 -15.95 9.16 -10.31
N PRO A 17 -15.40 10.31 -9.88
CA PRO A 17 -14.20 10.84 -10.48
C PRO A 17 -13.08 9.81 -10.38
N SER A 18 -12.43 9.50 -11.49
CA SER A 18 -11.28 8.60 -11.53
C SER A 18 -10.12 9.22 -10.77
N VAL A 19 -9.41 8.41 -9.97
CA VAL A 19 -8.19 8.83 -9.30
C VAL A 19 -7.10 9.03 -10.36
N CYS A 20 -6.54 10.25 -10.42
CA CYS A 20 -5.37 10.51 -11.27
C CYS A 20 -4.12 9.99 -10.54
N ALA A 21 -3.71 8.76 -10.83
CA ALA A 21 -2.54 8.14 -10.23
C ALA A 21 -1.25 8.60 -10.95
N LEU A 22 -0.21 8.87 -10.16
CA LEU A 22 1.11 9.28 -10.66
C LEU A 22 1.90 8.05 -11.11
N SER A 23 2.52 8.10 -12.29
CA SER A 23 3.37 7.04 -12.85
C SER A 23 4.87 7.36 -12.83
N LEU A 24 5.22 8.62 -12.54
CA LEU A 24 6.60 9.12 -12.41
C LEU A 24 6.66 10.15 -11.30
N ILE A 25 7.64 10.00 -10.41
CA ILE A 25 7.97 10.94 -9.34
C ILE A 25 9.41 11.41 -9.52
N ASP A 26 9.60 12.72 -9.56
CA ASP A 26 10.92 13.33 -9.53
C ASP A 26 11.34 13.60 -8.08
N ALA A 27 12.34 12.87 -7.62
CA ALA A 27 12.92 12.95 -6.28
C ALA A 27 14.26 13.70 -6.27
N SER A 28 14.59 14.45 -7.32
CA SER A 28 15.89 15.12 -7.47
C SER A 28 16.21 16.13 -6.35
N ASN A 29 15.19 16.62 -5.66
CA ASN A 29 15.34 17.57 -4.55
C ASN A 29 15.21 16.93 -3.15
N TRP A 30 15.09 15.60 -3.06
CA TRP A 30 14.96 14.90 -1.79
C TRP A 30 16.25 14.19 -1.43
N ALA A 31 16.79 14.52 -0.27
CA ALA A 31 17.95 13.85 0.29
C ALA A 31 17.58 12.56 1.05
N CYS A 32 16.34 12.45 1.52
CA CYS A 32 15.88 11.34 2.34
C CYS A 32 14.43 10.99 2.01
N VAL A 33 14.17 9.71 1.70
CA VAL A 33 12.85 9.18 1.35
C VAL A 33 12.62 7.88 2.11
N ASP A 34 11.43 7.72 2.70
CA ASP A 34 11.03 6.49 3.38
C ASP A 34 10.02 5.68 2.57
N PHE A 35 10.16 4.35 2.62
CA PHE A 35 9.26 3.38 1.99
C PHE A 35 8.75 2.39 3.03
N ILE A 36 7.45 2.13 3.02
CA ILE A 36 6.79 1.12 3.83
C ILE A 36 5.73 0.40 2.99
N SER A 37 5.31 -0.78 3.41
CA SER A 37 4.19 -1.53 2.84
C SER A 37 3.66 -2.54 3.85
N ASP A 38 2.54 -3.18 3.52
CA ASP A 38 2.01 -4.34 4.25
C ASP A 38 1.83 -4.06 5.76
N LEU A 39 1.25 -2.89 6.07
CA LEU A 39 0.95 -2.50 7.45
C LEU A 39 -0.28 -3.23 7.99
N HIS A 40 -1.21 -3.59 7.11
CA HIS A 40 -2.44 -4.30 7.46
C HIS A 40 -3.21 -3.68 8.62
N LEU A 41 -3.31 -2.34 8.63
CA LEU A 41 -3.93 -1.59 9.72
C LEU A 41 -5.36 -2.05 9.99
N GLN A 42 -5.66 -2.33 11.24
CA GLN A 42 -6.95 -2.80 11.71
C GLN A 42 -7.16 -2.46 13.19
N ALA A 43 -8.41 -2.26 13.59
CA ALA A 43 -8.74 -1.81 14.95
C ALA A 43 -8.32 -2.80 16.06
N ARG A 44 -8.19 -4.08 15.74
CA ARG A 44 -7.80 -5.14 16.71
C ARG A 44 -6.29 -5.23 16.97
N GLU A 45 -5.47 -4.51 16.21
CA GLU A 45 -4.01 -4.44 16.33
C GLU A 45 -3.57 -2.98 16.49
N PRO A 46 -3.91 -2.35 17.63
CA PRO A 46 -3.65 -0.93 17.86
C PRO A 46 -2.16 -0.59 17.87
N GLU A 47 -1.30 -1.53 18.25
CA GLU A 47 0.14 -1.33 18.36
C GLU A 47 0.80 -1.02 17.02
N VAL A 48 0.30 -1.63 15.92
CA VAL A 48 0.78 -1.32 14.56
C VAL A 48 0.38 0.09 14.18
N PHE A 49 -0.87 0.48 14.50
CA PHE A 49 -1.34 1.83 14.24
C PHE A 49 -0.57 2.89 15.06
N GLU A 50 -0.28 2.63 16.33
CA GLU A 50 0.54 3.51 17.18
C GLU A 50 1.96 3.68 16.61
N ALA A 51 2.56 2.60 16.12
CA ALA A 51 3.87 2.66 15.46
C ALA A 51 3.82 3.46 14.14
N PHE A 52 2.72 3.34 13.40
CA PHE A 52 2.49 4.13 12.18
C PHE A 52 2.29 5.62 12.49
N GLU A 53 1.49 5.96 13.51
CA GLU A 53 1.35 7.35 13.98
C GLU A 53 2.71 7.92 14.39
N TYR A 54 3.51 7.13 15.14
CA TYR A 54 4.85 7.54 15.53
C TYR A 54 5.74 7.86 14.30
N LEU A 55 5.72 7.00 13.26
CA LEU A 55 6.46 7.26 12.01
C LEU A 55 5.98 8.56 11.37
N LEU A 56 4.67 8.70 11.20
CA LEU A 56 4.07 9.88 10.58
C LEU A 56 4.43 11.19 11.30
N GLU A 57 4.56 11.16 12.61
CA GLU A 57 4.90 12.33 13.42
C GLU A 57 6.40 12.64 13.44
N ASN A 58 7.24 11.61 13.41
CA ASN A 58 8.65 11.74 13.77
C ASN A 58 9.64 11.55 12.62
N THR A 59 9.24 10.93 11.50
CA THR A 59 10.21 10.71 10.41
C THR A 59 10.88 12.00 9.95
N SER A 60 12.19 11.92 9.73
CA SER A 60 12.99 12.99 9.13
C SER A 60 13.00 12.96 7.59
N ALA A 61 12.33 11.98 6.98
CA ALA A 61 12.22 11.90 5.53
C ALA A 61 11.46 13.09 4.93
N GLN A 62 11.81 13.42 3.70
CA GLN A 62 11.20 14.50 2.92
C GLN A 62 10.00 14.02 2.11
N ALA A 63 9.83 12.69 1.97
CA ALA A 63 8.67 12.05 1.39
C ALA A 63 8.47 10.65 1.99
N LEU A 64 7.23 10.16 2.06
CA LEU A 64 6.89 8.82 2.48
C LEU A 64 6.07 8.13 1.39
N PHE A 65 6.50 6.93 1.00
CA PHE A 65 5.85 6.05 0.04
C PHE A 65 5.28 4.84 0.75
N ILE A 66 3.98 4.59 0.56
CA ILE A 66 3.26 3.43 1.06
C ILE A 66 2.94 2.54 -0.14
N LEU A 67 3.61 1.39 -0.25
CA LEU A 67 3.57 0.54 -1.42
C LEU A 67 2.54 -0.60 -1.29
N GLY A 68 1.31 -0.23 -0.93
CA GLY A 68 0.16 -1.13 -0.86
C GLY A 68 -0.06 -1.77 0.52
N ASP A 69 -1.24 -2.35 0.66
CA ASP A 69 -1.68 -3.05 1.87
C ASP A 69 -1.53 -2.20 3.15
N LEU A 70 -1.92 -0.91 3.05
CA LEU A 70 -2.03 -0.03 4.21
C LEU A 70 -3.08 -0.58 5.20
N PHE A 71 -4.22 -1.02 4.68
CA PHE A 71 -5.30 -1.62 5.46
C PHE A 71 -5.36 -3.14 5.28
N GLU A 72 -5.74 -3.86 6.34
CA GLU A 72 -6.00 -5.31 6.26
C GLU A 72 -7.15 -5.64 5.32
N LEU A 73 -8.15 -4.77 5.25
CA LEU A 73 -9.30 -4.88 4.38
C LEU A 73 -9.88 -3.49 4.11
N TRP A 74 -10.11 -3.17 2.83
CA TRP A 74 -10.85 -1.98 2.42
C TRP A 74 -11.94 -2.37 1.43
N VAL A 75 -13.20 -2.06 1.74
CA VAL A 75 -14.35 -2.49 0.94
C VAL A 75 -15.09 -1.34 0.25
N GLY A 76 -14.55 -0.14 0.32
CA GLY A 76 -15.06 1.07 -0.33
C GLY A 76 -15.00 2.29 0.57
N ASP A 77 -14.84 3.46 -0.05
CA ASP A 77 -14.59 4.72 0.66
C ASP A 77 -15.78 5.22 1.49
N ASP A 78 -16.99 4.74 1.24
CA ASP A 78 -18.18 5.03 2.04
C ASP A 78 -18.12 4.47 3.48
N GLU A 79 -17.13 3.62 3.76
CA GLU A 79 -16.77 3.24 5.13
C GLU A 79 -16.44 4.48 5.97
N LEU A 80 -15.80 5.49 5.40
CA LEU A 80 -15.43 6.74 6.09
C LEU A 80 -16.65 7.51 6.59
N ASP A 81 -17.78 7.40 5.91
CA ASP A 81 -19.02 8.10 6.27
C ASP A 81 -19.92 7.26 7.19
N SER A 82 -19.53 6.03 7.48
CA SER A 82 -20.29 5.07 8.27
C SER A 82 -19.94 5.11 9.76
N PRO A 83 -20.84 4.68 10.66
CA PRO A 83 -20.49 4.48 12.06
C PRO A 83 -19.34 3.46 12.28
N GLN A 84 -19.22 2.46 11.41
CA GLN A 84 -18.17 1.42 11.48
C GLN A 84 -16.80 1.94 11.10
N GLY A 85 -16.70 3.07 10.37
CA GLY A 85 -15.46 3.64 9.87
C GLY A 85 -14.64 4.46 10.89
N GLU A 86 -14.89 4.34 12.21
CA GLU A 86 -14.16 5.11 13.21
C GLU A 86 -12.64 4.91 13.10
N PHE A 87 -12.19 3.67 12.98
CA PHE A 87 -10.78 3.36 12.85
C PHE A 87 -10.20 3.91 11.53
N ALA A 88 -10.91 3.73 10.41
CA ALA A 88 -10.50 4.26 9.11
C ALA A 88 -10.36 5.79 9.15
N ARG A 89 -11.30 6.50 9.80
CA ARG A 89 -11.21 7.96 10.00
C ARG A 89 -10.01 8.37 10.86
N ARG A 90 -9.63 7.58 11.88
CA ARG A 90 -8.42 7.84 12.67
C ARG A 90 -7.17 7.74 11.77
N CYS A 91 -7.07 6.69 10.95
CA CYS A 91 -5.97 6.53 9.99
C CYS A 91 -5.91 7.71 9.00
N VAL A 92 -7.05 8.10 8.43
CA VAL A 92 -7.16 9.27 7.53
C VAL A 92 -6.70 10.55 8.24
N SER A 93 -7.10 10.76 9.50
CA SER A 93 -6.70 11.94 10.27
C SER A 93 -5.20 12.00 10.52
N ALA A 94 -4.56 10.86 10.82
CA ALA A 94 -3.12 10.77 10.99
C ALA A 94 -2.38 11.09 9.68
N LEU A 95 -2.80 10.52 8.56
CA LEU A 95 -2.25 10.82 7.23
C LEU A 95 -2.43 12.30 6.88
N GLN A 96 -3.62 12.86 7.09
CA GLN A 96 -3.91 14.27 6.84
C GLN A 96 -3.04 15.20 7.68
N ALA A 97 -2.77 14.86 8.94
CA ALA A 97 -1.87 15.63 9.79
C ALA A 97 -0.43 15.60 9.26
N ALA A 98 0.07 14.42 8.89
CA ALA A 98 1.41 14.24 8.35
C ALA A 98 1.60 14.92 6.99
N SER A 99 0.56 14.95 6.13
CA SER A 99 0.61 15.57 4.80
C SER A 99 0.88 17.09 4.83
N ARG A 100 0.73 17.74 5.99
CA ARG A 100 1.08 19.15 6.17
C ARG A 100 2.59 19.36 6.27
N ARG A 101 3.35 18.31 6.56
CA ARG A 101 4.78 18.34 6.84
C ARG A 101 5.61 17.73 5.70
N LEU A 102 5.12 16.63 5.10
CA LEU A 102 5.79 15.95 3.99
C LEU A 102 4.77 15.39 2.99
N PRO A 103 5.13 15.29 1.70
CA PRO A 103 4.30 14.62 0.72
C PRO A 103 4.17 13.13 1.06
N LEU A 104 2.95 12.62 0.99
CA LEU A 104 2.60 11.23 1.18
C LEU A 104 2.10 10.66 -0.14
N TYR A 105 2.59 9.47 -0.48
CA TYR A 105 2.26 8.74 -1.68
C TYR A 105 1.76 7.35 -1.31
N LEU A 106 0.70 6.88 -1.94
CA LEU A 106 0.12 5.56 -1.69
C LEU A 106 -0.29 4.90 -2.99
N MET A 107 0.20 3.69 -3.22
CA MET A 107 -0.40 2.77 -4.20
C MET A 107 -1.24 1.74 -3.45
N PRO A 108 -2.39 1.32 -4.00
CA PRO A 108 -3.18 0.26 -3.37
C PRO A 108 -2.54 -1.11 -3.58
N GLY A 109 -2.59 -1.95 -2.55
CA GLY A 109 -2.19 -3.34 -2.61
C GLY A 109 -3.35 -4.29 -2.96
N ASN A 110 -3.24 -5.54 -2.55
CA ASN A 110 -4.28 -6.53 -2.78
C ASN A 110 -5.35 -6.59 -1.68
N ARG A 111 -5.14 -5.89 -0.56
CA ARG A 111 -6.11 -5.79 0.54
C ARG A 111 -6.97 -4.54 0.45
N ASP A 112 -6.43 -3.50 -0.15
CA ASP A 112 -7.03 -2.16 -0.15
C ASP A 112 -7.17 -1.58 -1.56
N PHE A 113 -7.29 -2.44 -2.58
CA PHE A 113 -7.41 -2.04 -3.98
C PHE A 113 -8.68 -1.24 -4.33
N LEU A 114 -9.64 -1.18 -3.42
CA LEU A 114 -10.86 -0.37 -3.55
C LEU A 114 -10.71 1.04 -2.96
N LEU A 115 -9.50 1.43 -2.51
CA LEU A 115 -9.19 2.82 -2.18
C LEU A 115 -9.46 3.72 -3.40
N SER A 116 -10.26 4.76 -3.22
CA SER A 116 -10.68 5.60 -4.33
C SER A 116 -10.57 7.09 -4.02
N HIS A 117 -11.12 7.92 -4.89
CA HIS A 117 -10.95 9.38 -4.85
C HIS A 117 -11.30 10.01 -3.49
N HIS A 118 -12.34 9.53 -2.84
CA HIS A 118 -12.78 10.11 -1.57
C HIS A 118 -11.71 9.90 -0.48
N PHE A 119 -11.16 8.68 -0.36
CA PHE A 119 -10.07 8.39 0.57
C PHE A 119 -8.84 9.28 0.31
N TYR A 120 -8.32 9.28 -0.93
CA TYR A 120 -7.12 10.06 -1.28
C TYR A 120 -7.29 11.55 -1.01
N THR A 121 -8.47 12.08 -1.27
CA THR A 121 -8.80 13.49 -1.01
C THR A 121 -8.86 13.78 0.49
N GLN A 122 -9.54 12.94 1.26
CA GLN A 122 -9.68 13.10 2.71
C GLN A 122 -8.33 12.97 3.42
N ALA A 123 -7.55 11.95 3.06
CA ALA A 123 -6.23 11.69 3.64
C ALA A 123 -5.14 12.68 3.17
N ARG A 124 -5.39 13.44 2.08
CA ARG A 124 -4.41 14.30 1.41
C ARG A 124 -3.16 13.55 0.98
N VAL A 125 -3.36 12.35 0.44
CA VAL A 125 -2.31 11.47 -0.06
C VAL A 125 -2.38 11.43 -1.58
N GLN A 126 -1.24 11.39 -2.25
CA GLN A 126 -1.15 11.30 -3.70
C GLN A 126 -1.22 9.82 -4.13
N ALA A 127 -2.14 9.52 -5.03
CA ALA A 127 -2.29 8.17 -5.57
C ALA A 127 -1.16 7.84 -6.54
N LEU A 128 -0.61 6.64 -6.41
CA LEU A 128 0.40 6.08 -7.33
C LEU A 128 -0.22 5.02 -8.23
N SER A 129 0.26 4.95 -9.48
CA SER A 129 0.08 3.77 -10.32
C SER A 129 0.97 2.62 -9.80
N ASP A 130 0.64 1.40 -10.18
CA ASP A 130 1.49 0.24 -9.98
C ASP A 130 1.84 -0.36 -11.38
N PRO A 131 3.12 -0.29 -11.81
CA PRO A 131 4.26 0.33 -11.12
C PRO A 131 4.34 1.86 -11.26
N VAL A 132 5.23 2.49 -10.47
CA VAL A 132 5.62 3.90 -10.60
C VAL A 132 7.15 4.03 -10.58
N VAL A 133 7.69 4.96 -11.36
CA VAL A 133 9.14 5.28 -11.37
C VAL A 133 9.43 6.41 -10.39
N LEU A 134 10.36 6.19 -9.48
CA LEU A 134 10.98 7.22 -8.65
C LEU A 134 12.36 7.54 -9.22
N ARG A 135 12.59 8.78 -9.62
CA ARG A 135 13.85 9.24 -10.22
C ARG A 135 14.61 10.13 -9.25
N THR A 136 15.84 9.73 -8.92
CA THR A 136 16.83 10.60 -8.28
C THR A 136 17.88 11.07 -9.30
N PRO A 137 18.77 12.00 -8.95
CA PRO A 137 19.84 12.43 -9.87
C PRO A 137 20.75 11.28 -10.33
N GLU A 138 20.96 10.28 -9.48
CA GLU A 138 21.94 9.22 -9.71
C GLU A 138 21.31 7.93 -10.20
N ARG A 139 20.04 7.64 -9.81
CA ARG A 139 19.44 6.32 -10.05
C ARG A 139 17.92 6.43 -10.21
N SER A 140 17.34 5.46 -10.92
CA SER A 140 15.88 5.28 -11.01
C SER A 140 15.47 4.00 -10.29
N TYR A 141 14.42 4.12 -9.50
CA TYR A 141 13.81 3.04 -8.74
C TYR A 141 12.42 2.75 -9.32
N LEU A 142 12.11 1.49 -9.49
CA LEU A 142 10.76 1.05 -9.83
C LEU A 142 10.06 0.65 -8.54
N LEU A 143 8.93 1.28 -8.23
CA LEU A 143 8.15 0.98 -7.05
C LEU A 143 6.90 0.21 -7.47
N SER A 144 6.57 -0.85 -6.74
CA SER A 144 5.40 -1.70 -6.98
C SER A 144 4.89 -2.26 -5.66
N HIS A 145 3.60 -2.62 -5.58
CA HIS A 145 3.19 -3.50 -4.49
C HIS A 145 3.83 -4.89 -4.66
N GLY A 146 3.89 -5.42 -5.87
CA GLY A 146 4.60 -6.66 -6.19
C GLY A 146 3.68 -7.81 -6.57
N ASP A 147 2.42 -7.78 -6.26
CA ASP A 147 1.45 -8.85 -6.48
C ASP A 147 1.29 -9.24 -7.96
N LEU A 148 1.47 -8.29 -8.89
CA LEU A 148 1.47 -8.54 -10.33
C LEU A 148 2.61 -9.44 -10.81
N LEU A 149 3.73 -9.44 -10.10
CA LEU A 149 4.94 -10.16 -10.47
C LEU A 149 4.99 -11.58 -9.90
N CYS A 150 4.02 -11.98 -9.08
CA CYS A 150 3.81 -13.38 -8.66
C CYS A 150 3.13 -14.19 -9.78
N THR A 151 3.77 -14.27 -10.94
CA THR A 151 3.18 -14.80 -12.18
C THR A 151 2.89 -16.29 -12.12
N SER A 152 3.54 -17.05 -11.25
CA SER A 152 3.30 -18.47 -11.03
C SER A 152 2.06 -18.78 -10.21
N ASP A 153 1.50 -17.81 -9.48
CA ASP A 153 0.21 -17.96 -8.79
C ASP A 153 -0.97 -17.65 -9.72
N HIS A 154 -1.22 -18.57 -10.63
CA HIS A 154 -2.29 -18.41 -11.63
C HIS A 154 -3.67 -18.22 -11.02
N ALA A 155 -3.94 -18.85 -9.86
CA ALA A 155 -5.21 -18.73 -9.16
C ALA A 155 -5.40 -17.29 -8.63
N TYR A 156 -4.36 -16.75 -8.02
CA TYR A 156 -4.37 -15.38 -7.55
C TYR A 156 -4.45 -14.38 -8.72
N GLN A 157 -3.68 -14.57 -9.80
CA GLN A 157 -3.70 -13.65 -10.95
C GLN A 157 -5.10 -13.61 -11.60
N GLY A 158 -5.77 -14.75 -11.76
CA GLY A 158 -7.15 -14.80 -12.28
C GLY A 158 -8.16 -14.12 -11.35
N PHE A 159 -8.03 -14.32 -10.04
CA PHE A 159 -8.82 -13.59 -9.04
C PHE A 159 -8.58 -12.08 -9.12
N ARG A 160 -7.31 -11.67 -9.15
CA ARG A 160 -6.91 -10.27 -9.25
C ARG A 160 -7.49 -9.57 -10.48
N GLU A 161 -7.39 -10.20 -11.65
CA GLU A 161 -7.96 -9.69 -12.89
C GLU A 161 -9.49 -9.48 -12.76
N THR A 162 -10.16 -10.43 -12.14
CA THR A 162 -11.61 -10.37 -11.92
C THR A 162 -11.99 -9.19 -11.01
N VAL A 163 -11.39 -9.08 -9.82
CA VAL A 163 -11.80 -8.09 -8.82
C VAL A 163 -11.35 -6.67 -9.15
N ARG A 164 -10.36 -6.53 -10.04
CA ARG A 164 -9.91 -5.22 -10.52
C ARG A 164 -10.67 -4.75 -11.76
N SER A 165 -11.57 -5.58 -12.32
CA SER A 165 -12.41 -5.14 -13.44
C SER A 165 -13.46 -4.13 -13.00
N GLU A 166 -13.75 -3.14 -13.86
CA GLU A 166 -14.77 -2.12 -13.58
C GLU A 166 -16.15 -2.75 -13.31
N ALA A 167 -16.48 -3.81 -14.05
CA ALA A 167 -17.76 -4.50 -13.90
C ALA A 167 -17.91 -5.11 -12.50
N TRP A 168 -16.89 -5.84 -12.02
CA TRP A 168 -16.91 -6.44 -10.69
C TRP A 168 -16.93 -5.38 -9.60
N GLN A 169 -16.10 -4.34 -9.72
CA GLN A 169 -16.04 -3.26 -8.73
C GLN A 169 -17.37 -2.50 -8.64
N SER A 170 -18.00 -2.21 -9.77
CA SER A 170 -19.30 -1.55 -9.80
C SER A 170 -20.40 -2.41 -9.14
N GLU A 171 -20.43 -3.70 -9.43
CA GLU A 171 -21.37 -4.65 -8.80
C GLU A 171 -21.11 -4.77 -7.30
N PHE A 172 -19.86 -4.96 -6.89
CA PHE A 172 -19.48 -5.07 -5.49
C PHE A 172 -19.82 -3.81 -4.70
N LEU A 173 -19.46 -2.63 -5.19
CA LEU A 173 -19.71 -1.35 -4.54
C LEU A 173 -21.20 -0.95 -4.52
N SER A 174 -22.05 -1.54 -5.36
CA SER A 174 -23.50 -1.34 -5.33
C SER A 174 -24.18 -2.01 -4.13
N GLN A 175 -23.50 -2.93 -3.47
CA GLN A 175 -24.01 -3.66 -2.30
C GLN A 175 -23.90 -2.80 -1.04
N SER A 176 -24.68 -3.15 0.02
CA SER A 176 -24.55 -2.47 1.30
C SER A 176 -23.15 -2.65 1.91
N LEU A 177 -22.67 -1.68 2.66
CA LEU A 177 -21.38 -1.75 3.34
C LEU A 177 -21.27 -3.01 4.21
N SER A 178 -22.32 -3.37 4.95
CA SER A 178 -22.34 -4.58 5.79
C SER A 178 -22.16 -5.86 4.98
N THR A 179 -22.80 -5.94 3.80
CA THR A 179 -22.61 -7.09 2.89
C THR A 179 -21.19 -7.16 2.38
N ARG A 180 -20.61 -6.04 1.95
CA ARG A 180 -19.23 -5.97 1.44
C ARG A 180 -18.21 -6.33 2.53
N LEU A 181 -18.40 -5.87 3.76
CA LEU A 181 -17.56 -6.26 4.89
C LEU A 181 -17.60 -7.77 5.14
N SER A 182 -18.78 -8.39 5.15
CA SER A 182 -18.91 -9.84 5.30
C SER A 182 -18.22 -10.59 4.17
N LEU A 183 -18.46 -10.20 2.93
CA LEU A 183 -17.82 -10.83 1.75
C LEU A 183 -16.28 -10.67 1.78
N GLY A 184 -15.78 -9.49 2.15
CA GLY A 184 -14.34 -9.25 2.27
C GLY A 184 -13.70 -10.13 3.35
N GLN A 185 -14.35 -10.25 4.52
CA GLN A 185 -13.89 -11.14 5.60
C GLN A 185 -13.89 -12.61 5.18
N ASP A 186 -14.93 -13.06 4.45
CA ASP A 186 -14.99 -14.43 3.93
C ASP A 186 -13.88 -14.72 2.91
N MET A 187 -13.61 -13.78 2.00
CA MET A 187 -12.49 -13.89 1.05
C MET A 187 -11.14 -13.99 1.77
N ARG A 188 -10.95 -13.19 2.83
CA ARG A 188 -9.75 -13.24 3.69
C ARG A 188 -9.62 -14.60 4.38
N ALA A 189 -10.67 -15.08 5.00
CA ALA A 189 -10.66 -16.36 5.70
C ALA A 189 -10.31 -17.51 4.76
N LYS A 190 -10.88 -17.51 3.54
CA LYS A 190 -10.56 -18.51 2.50
C LYS A 190 -9.09 -18.44 2.07
N SER A 191 -8.56 -17.25 1.80
CA SER A 191 -7.15 -17.07 1.45
C SER A 191 -6.22 -17.61 2.54
N THR A 192 -6.50 -17.27 3.81
CA THR A 192 -5.72 -17.75 4.96
C THR A 192 -5.83 -19.28 5.12
N ALA A 193 -7.00 -19.86 4.93
CA ALA A 193 -7.19 -21.31 4.99
C ALA A 193 -6.40 -22.03 3.90
N MET A 194 -6.46 -21.55 2.65
CA MET A 194 -5.67 -22.10 1.54
C MET A 194 -4.16 -22.06 1.81
N GLN A 195 -3.66 -20.96 2.36
CA GLN A 195 -2.25 -20.83 2.72
C GLN A 195 -1.85 -21.87 3.79
N ARG A 196 -2.69 -22.09 4.81
CA ARG A 196 -2.44 -23.08 5.88
C ARG A 196 -2.47 -24.52 5.34
N GLU A 197 -3.43 -24.87 4.50
CA GLU A 197 -3.54 -26.21 3.90
C GLU A 197 -2.32 -26.56 3.04
N GLN A 198 -1.70 -25.57 2.42
CA GLN A 198 -0.50 -25.73 1.60
C GLN A 198 0.80 -25.77 2.43
N GLY A 199 0.72 -25.78 3.76
CA GLY A 199 1.86 -25.90 4.66
C GLY A 199 2.71 -24.63 4.74
N LEU A 200 2.14 -23.48 4.37
CA LEU A 200 2.83 -22.20 4.41
C LEU A 200 2.90 -21.70 5.85
N THR A 201 4.13 -21.55 6.32
CA THR A 201 4.44 -21.00 7.63
C THR A 201 4.13 -19.50 7.68
N GLN A 202 4.13 -18.92 8.88
CA GLN A 202 3.75 -17.53 9.20
C GLN A 202 4.38 -16.42 8.32
N THR A 203 5.36 -16.73 7.48
CA THR A 203 6.10 -15.77 6.63
C THR A 203 5.73 -15.84 5.16
N GLY A 204 4.73 -16.68 4.74
CA GLY A 204 4.86 -16.98 3.38
C GLY A 204 3.69 -17.02 2.46
N LEU A 205 3.75 -16.17 1.50
CA LEU A 205 3.20 -16.47 0.18
C LEU A 205 3.96 -17.68 -0.38
N MET A 206 3.22 -18.64 -0.93
CA MET A 206 3.78 -19.83 -1.61
C MET A 206 4.62 -19.42 -2.83
N PHE A 207 4.36 -18.24 -3.36
CA PHE A 207 4.97 -17.76 -4.58
C PHE A 207 5.73 -16.46 -4.32
N ASP A 208 7.01 -16.46 -4.67
CA ASP A 208 7.81 -15.24 -4.75
C ASP A 208 7.60 -14.58 -6.12
N LEU A 209 8.08 -13.35 -6.28
CA LEU A 209 8.07 -12.67 -7.56
C LEU A 209 8.92 -13.45 -8.58
N ASP A 210 8.42 -13.54 -9.81
CA ASP A 210 9.19 -14.13 -10.91
C ASP A 210 10.39 -13.24 -11.26
N ALA A 211 11.59 -13.82 -11.16
CA ALA A 211 12.82 -13.07 -11.37
C ALA A 211 12.98 -12.54 -12.79
N GLN A 212 12.44 -13.26 -13.81
CA GLN A 212 12.49 -12.77 -15.18
C GLN A 212 11.52 -11.64 -15.41
N ALA A 213 10.30 -11.73 -14.88
CA ALA A 213 9.32 -10.65 -14.92
C ALA A 213 9.85 -9.36 -14.22
N CYS A 214 10.56 -9.52 -13.09
CA CYS A 214 11.23 -8.38 -12.43
C CYS A 214 12.27 -7.72 -13.36
N ARG A 215 13.14 -8.51 -14.02
CA ARG A 215 14.13 -7.97 -14.96
C ARG A 215 13.48 -7.27 -16.16
N ASP A 216 12.41 -7.87 -16.70
CA ASP A 216 11.69 -7.32 -17.84
C ASP A 216 11.06 -5.97 -17.48
N TRP A 217 10.47 -5.86 -16.29
CA TRP A 217 9.90 -4.61 -15.79
C TRP A 217 10.98 -3.54 -15.57
N LEU A 218 12.08 -3.89 -14.90
CA LEU A 218 13.20 -2.97 -14.69
C LEU A 218 13.76 -2.45 -16.00
N THR A 219 13.95 -3.33 -16.99
CA THR A 219 14.42 -2.97 -18.32
C THR A 219 13.44 -2.06 -19.06
N ALA A 220 12.16 -2.42 -19.05
CA ALA A 220 11.10 -1.64 -19.73
C ALA A 220 10.97 -0.22 -19.18
N HIS A 221 11.18 -0.03 -17.86
CA HIS A 221 11.09 1.25 -17.19
C HIS A 221 12.44 1.97 -17.01
N GLN A 222 13.54 1.39 -17.51
CA GLN A 222 14.90 1.93 -17.40
C GLN A 222 15.30 2.19 -15.93
N CYS A 223 14.93 1.26 -15.05
CA CYS A 223 15.23 1.28 -13.63
C CYS A 223 16.27 0.20 -13.26
N GLN A 224 17.01 0.39 -12.18
CA GLN A 224 18.01 -0.55 -11.70
C GLN A 224 17.57 -1.30 -10.44
N THR A 225 16.69 -0.71 -9.65
CA THR A 225 16.21 -1.29 -8.39
C THR A 225 14.70 -1.35 -8.38
N LEU A 226 14.13 -2.53 -8.11
CA LEU A 226 12.73 -2.72 -7.80
C LEU A 226 12.55 -2.72 -6.28
N ILE A 227 11.71 -1.82 -5.75
CA ILE A 227 11.28 -1.82 -4.34
C ILE A 227 9.83 -2.27 -4.29
N HIS A 228 9.52 -3.28 -3.50
CA HIS A 228 8.17 -3.84 -3.43
C HIS A 228 7.83 -4.43 -2.06
N GLY A 229 6.54 -4.64 -1.80
CA GLY A 229 5.97 -5.31 -0.65
C GLY A 229 5.48 -6.73 -0.93
N HIS A 230 4.27 -7.03 -0.49
CA HIS A 230 3.44 -8.20 -0.79
C HIS A 230 3.95 -9.55 -0.26
N THR A 231 5.23 -9.88 -0.42
CA THR A 231 5.75 -11.22 -0.08
C THR A 231 6.11 -11.38 1.40
N HIS A 232 6.11 -10.32 2.19
CA HIS A 232 6.43 -10.31 3.63
C HIS A 232 7.77 -10.99 3.96
N ALA A 233 8.72 -10.98 3.00
CA ALA A 233 10.01 -11.63 3.13
C ALA A 233 11.14 -10.60 2.92
N PRO A 234 11.38 -9.69 3.89
CA PRO A 234 12.28 -8.57 3.74
C PRO A 234 13.70 -9.03 3.40
N ARG A 235 14.13 -8.71 2.19
CA ARG A 235 15.42 -9.14 1.64
C ARG A 235 15.83 -8.25 0.47
N GLN A 236 17.11 -8.29 0.14
CA GLN A 236 17.66 -7.78 -1.10
C GLN A 236 18.09 -8.95 -1.98
N HIS A 237 17.71 -8.93 -3.26
CA HIS A 237 18.03 -9.98 -4.23
C HIS A 237 18.79 -9.38 -5.40
N ASP A 238 19.89 -10.03 -5.75
CA ASP A 238 20.61 -9.78 -7.00
C ASP A 238 19.80 -10.39 -8.16
N LEU A 239 19.52 -9.58 -9.18
CA LEU A 239 18.82 -10.01 -10.40
C LEU A 239 19.76 -10.09 -11.61
N GLY A 240 21.06 -9.92 -11.41
CA GLY A 240 22.08 -9.90 -12.46
C GLY A 240 22.71 -8.52 -12.62
N PRO A 241 23.52 -8.29 -13.66
CA PRO A 241 24.31 -7.08 -13.81
C PRO A 241 23.49 -5.81 -13.63
N ASP A 242 23.85 -5.02 -12.60
CA ASP A 242 23.26 -3.73 -12.25
C ASP A 242 21.76 -3.74 -11.92
N LEU A 243 21.14 -4.92 -11.74
CA LEU A 243 19.73 -5.06 -11.41
C LEU A 243 19.54 -5.73 -10.05
N GLU A 244 18.65 -5.18 -9.25
CA GLU A 244 18.31 -5.73 -7.94
C GLU A 244 16.82 -5.53 -7.60
N ARG A 245 16.32 -6.32 -6.67
CA ARG A 245 15.04 -6.07 -6.01
C ARG A 245 15.18 -6.03 -4.50
N VAL A 246 14.43 -5.16 -3.86
CA VAL A 246 14.40 -4.97 -2.41
C VAL A 246 12.97 -5.17 -1.94
N VAL A 247 12.78 -6.18 -1.09
CA VAL A 247 11.48 -6.52 -0.50
C VAL A 247 11.32 -5.73 0.79
N LEU A 248 10.20 -5.03 0.95
CA LEU A 248 9.83 -4.35 2.19
C LEU A 248 9.37 -5.37 3.25
N SER A 249 9.43 -4.97 4.51
CA SER A 249 8.88 -5.75 5.61
C SER A 249 7.38 -5.50 5.73
N ASP A 250 6.65 -6.55 6.07
CA ASP A 250 5.33 -6.42 6.71
C ASP A 250 5.48 -5.87 8.14
N TRP A 251 4.38 -5.32 8.67
CA TRP A 251 4.37 -4.79 10.01
C TRP A 251 3.62 -5.71 10.96
N GLU A 252 4.32 -6.20 12.00
CA GLU A 252 3.76 -7.06 13.05
C GLU A 252 4.39 -6.69 14.40
N ALA A 253 3.67 -5.90 15.19
CA ALA A 253 4.15 -5.39 16.48
C ALA A 253 4.32 -6.48 17.54
N ASN A 254 3.53 -7.56 17.46
CA ASN A 254 3.51 -8.64 18.43
C ASN A 254 4.45 -9.79 18.09
N SER A 255 5.22 -9.71 16.99
CA SER A 255 6.28 -10.68 16.68
C SER A 255 7.49 -10.51 17.60
N SER A 256 8.36 -11.51 17.65
CA SER A 256 9.57 -11.46 18.47
C SER A 256 10.82 -11.74 17.62
N PRO A 257 11.62 -10.73 17.26
CA PRO A 257 11.46 -9.30 17.55
C PRO A 257 10.30 -8.68 16.75
N PRO A 258 9.74 -7.53 17.20
CA PRO A 258 8.72 -6.82 16.44
C PRO A 258 9.22 -6.43 15.04
N ARG A 259 8.38 -6.68 14.02
CA ARG A 259 8.64 -6.24 12.64
C ARG A 259 7.91 -4.91 12.40
N LEU A 260 8.62 -3.81 12.53
CA LEU A 260 8.17 -2.43 12.32
C LEU A 260 9.28 -1.68 11.58
N GLU A 261 9.53 -2.08 10.34
CA GLU A 261 10.68 -1.65 9.58
C GLU A 261 10.29 -0.64 8.51
N VAL A 262 11.16 0.34 8.33
CA VAL A 262 11.12 1.34 7.27
C VAL A 262 12.36 1.16 6.41
N LEU A 263 12.19 1.12 5.09
CA LEU A 263 13.30 1.21 4.15
C LEU A 263 13.54 2.68 3.84
N ARG A 264 14.73 3.18 4.13
CA ARG A 264 15.13 4.57 3.89
C ARG A 264 16.12 4.65 2.75
N LEU A 265 15.84 5.51 1.77
CA LEU A 265 16.80 5.97 0.79
C LEU A 265 17.41 7.28 1.28
N GLU A 266 18.69 7.29 1.57
CA GLU A 266 19.45 8.45 2.02
C GLU A 266 20.87 8.37 1.45
N ASP A 267 21.36 9.45 0.86
CA ASP A 267 22.67 9.50 0.20
C ASP A 267 22.88 8.35 -0.80
N ASN A 268 21.88 8.10 -1.65
CA ASN A 268 21.85 6.98 -2.62
C ASN A 268 22.00 5.57 -2.02
N THR A 269 21.81 5.43 -0.73
CA THR A 269 21.92 4.17 -0.02
C THR A 269 20.57 3.78 0.57
N LEU A 270 20.15 2.53 0.32
CA LEU A 270 18.99 1.94 0.97
C LEU A 270 19.39 1.34 2.32
N LYS A 271 18.73 1.80 3.38
CA LYS A 271 18.97 1.37 4.77
C LYS A 271 17.67 0.88 5.38
N ARG A 272 17.72 -0.26 6.08
CA ARG A 272 16.58 -0.75 6.87
C ARG A 272 16.68 -0.17 8.28
N LEU A 273 15.62 0.47 8.74
CA LEU A 273 15.54 1.11 10.04
C LEU A 273 14.32 0.60 10.79
N HIS A 274 14.45 0.37 12.09
CA HIS A 274 13.28 0.23 12.92
C HIS A 274 12.55 1.58 13.03
N VAL A 275 11.23 1.57 13.05
CA VAL A 275 10.37 2.78 13.04
C VAL A 275 10.81 3.82 14.08
N LEU A 276 11.21 3.39 15.28
CA LEU A 276 11.69 4.28 16.34
C LEU A 276 13.03 4.98 16.03
N ALA A 277 13.77 4.52 15.02
CA ALA A 277 15.03 5.15 14.58
C ALA A 277 14.84 6.13 13.41
N CYS A 278 13.62 6.33 12.92
CA CYS A 278 13.35 7.19 11.78
C CYS A 278 13.26 8.70 12.13
N GLY A 279 13.15 9.01 13.41
CA GLY A 279 13.09 10.40 13.89
C GLY A 279 14.45 11.13 13.81
N PRO A 280 14.47 12.45 14.02
CA PRO A 280 15.70 13.21 14.09
C PRO A 280 16.60 12.64 15.19
N ALA A 281 17.91 12.57 14.91
CA ALA A 281 18.88 12.13 15.92
C ALA A 281 18.69 12.96 17.21
N LYS A 282 18.32 12.30 18.31
CA LYS A 282 18.24 12.97 19.61
C LYS A 282 19.63 13.50 19.94
N ASN A 283 19.78 14.80 20.05
CA ASN A 283 21.00 15.39 20.57
C ASN A 283 21.30 14.76 21.94
N HIS A 284 22.52 14.28 22.13
CA HIS A 284 22.99 13.62 23.36
C HIS A 284 22.93 14.50 24.64
N ALA A 285 22.35 15.72 24.54
CA ALA A 285 22.24 16.67 25.64
C ALA A 285 21.07 16.39 26.62
N ASP A 286 20.10 15.54 26.24
CA ASP A 286 18.89 15.31 27.05
C ASP A 286 18.87 13.97 27.79
N ARG A 287 20.03 13.42 28.16
CA ARG A 287 20.06 12.32 29.14
C ARG A 287 19.96 12.94 30.53
N PRO A 288 18.90 12.69 31.33
CA PRO A 288 18.92 13.03 32.72
C PRO A 288 20.06 12.24 33.38
N ASN A 289 21.00 12.96 34.02
CA ASN A 289 21.99 12.36 34.91
C ASN A 289 21.24 11.63 36.03
N THR A 290 21.24 10.33 36.01
CA THR A 290 20.91 9.46 37.16
C THR A 290 22.18 8.82 37.68
#